data_b7c165984fbaf1f870b646ad9b10414a
#
_entry.id   b7c165984fbaf1f870b646ad9b10414a
#
_cell.length_a   1.000
_cell.length_b   1.000
_cell.length_c   1.000
_cell.angle_alpha   90.00
_cell.angle_beta   90.00
_cell.angle_gamma   90.00
#
_symmetry.space_group_name_H-M   'P 1'
#
loop_
_entity.id
_entity.type
_entity.pdbx_description
1 polymer ?
#
loop_
_entity_poly.entity_id
_entity_poly.type
_entity_poly.pdbx_seq_one_letter_code
_entity_poly.pdbx_strand_id
1 'polypeptide(L)'
;TTRGNFIVKFFDKDAPETVANFVGLAEGKKPWTDPRTGRQIRRPYYRNVLFHRVIPNFMIQGGDPEGTGAGGPGYTFDDEISPNHRHNKPGIVSMANRGPNTNGGQFFITVAAYPSLDGKYSIFGEVVEGLNNVIAISKVPTTGPGGNPANKPRTDVVALVMLAALPF
;
A
#
# COMPACT_ATOMS: atom_id res chain seq x y z
N THR A 1 -6.33 5.15 10.06
CA THR A 1 -5.88 6.37 9.37
C THR A 1 -6.51 7.62 9.99
N THR A 2 -6.08 8.80 9.56
CA THR A 2 -6.73 10.08 9.94
C THR A 2 -8.17 10.22 9.42
N ARG A 3 -8.62 9.29 8.57
CA ARG A 3 -9.95 9.25 7.94
C ARG A 3 -10.74 7.98 8.27
N GLY A 4 -10.45 7.36 9.40
CA GLY A 4 -11.08 6.11 9.85
C GLY A 4 -10.19 4.90 9.68
N ASN A 5 -10.62 3.79 10.26
CA ASN A 5 -9.88 2.53 10.25
C ASN A 5 -10.44 1.56 9.22
N PHE A 6 -9.62 0.63 8.80
CA PHE A 6 -10.01 -0.53 8.01
C PHE A 6 -9.13 -1.73 8.39
N ILE A 7 -9.64 -2.93 8.20
CA ILE A 7 -8.94 -4.18 8.51
C ILE A 7 -8.67 -4.92 7.21
N VAL A 8 -7.43 -5.40 7.07
CA VAL A 8 -6.97 -6.19 5.93
C VAL A 8 -6.77 -7.63 6.38
N LYS A 9 -7.36 -8.57 5.64
CA LYS A 9 -7.04 -9.99 5.71
C LYS A 9 -5.92 -10.28 4.72
N PHE A 10 -4.83 -10.88 5.19
CA PHE A 10 -3.71 -11.24 4.35
C PHE A 10 -3.87 -12.61 3.68
N PHE A 11 -3.26 -12.78 2.51
CA PHE A 11 -3.20 -14.02 1.74
C PHE A 11 -1.81 -14.65 1.86
N ASP A 12 -1.45 -15.02 3.09
CA ASP A 12 -0.13 -15.54 3.46
C ASP A 12 0.27 -16.84 2.77
N LYS A 13 -0.70 -17.63 2.29
CA LYS A 13 -0.45 -18.86 1.51
C LYS A 13 -0.16 -18.59 0.04
N ASP A 14 -0.75 -17.51 -0.52
CA ASP A 14 -0.64 -17.17 -1.93
C ASP A 14 0.45 -16.13 -2.23
N ALA A 15 0.82 -15.31 -1.24
CA ALA A 15 1.86 -14.29 -1.33
C ALA A 15 2.70 -14.21 -0.03
N PRO A 16 3.37 -15.30 0.38
CA PRO A 16 4.03 -15.40 1.68
C PRO A 16 5.16 -14.39 1.86
N GLU A 17 5.99 -14.13 0.86
CA GLU A 17 7.08 -13.18 0.94
C GLU A 17 6.55 -11.74 1.03
N THR A 18 5.55 -11.40 0.22
CA THR A 18 4.90 -10.09 0.22
C THR A 18 4.24 -9.78 1.56
N VAL A 19 3.50 -10.75 2.13
CA VAL A 19 2.88 -10.61 3.45
C VAL A 19 3.94 -10.47 4.53
N ALA A 20 4.98 -11.32 4.53
CA ALA A 20 6.08 -11.24 5.49
C ALA A 20 6.82 -9.91 5.41
N ASN A 21 7.04 -9.39 4.19
CA ASN A 21 7.63 -8.07 3.98
C ASN A 21 6.76 -6.96 4.57
N PHE A 22 5.48 -6.93 4.21
CA PHE A 22 4.54 -5.91 4.66
C PHE A 22 4.40 -5.91 6.19
N VAL A 23 4.16 -7.06 6.80
CA VAL A 23 4.03 -7.21 8.25
C VAL A 23 5.32 -6.85 8.97
N GLY A 24 6.47 -7.34 8.47
CA GLY A 24 7.79 -7.04 9.06
C GLY A 24 8.12 -5.53 9.04
N LEU A 25 7.75 -4.84 7.96
CA LEU A 25 7.87 -3.39 7.86
C LEU A 25 6.88 -2.66 8.78
N ALA A 26 5.63 -3.11 8.84
CA ALA A 26 4.60 -2.51 9.67
C ALA A 26 4.94 -2.57 11.17
N GLU A 27 5.47 -3.71 11.61
CA GLU A 27 5.88 -3.94 13.00
C GLU A 27 7.29 -3.38 13.34
N GLY A 28 8.06 -2.93 12.33
CA GLY A 28 9.44 -2.47 12.52
C GLY A 28 10.44 -3.60 12.76
N LYS A 29 10.06 -4.85 12.49
CA LYS A 29 10.92 -6.03 12.61
C LYS A 29 11.86 -6.20 11.41
N LYS A 30 11.42 -5.80 10.21
CA LYS A 30 12.24 -5.80 9.00
C LYS A 30 13.02 -4.50 8.89
N PRO A 31 14.36 -4.54 8.70
CA PRO A 31 15.15 -3.32 8.53
C PRO A 31 14.85 -2.66 7.19
N TRP A 32 14.93 -1.33 7.17
CA TRP A 32 14.78 -0.52 5.97
C TRP A 32 15.70 0.69 6.02
N THR A 33 16.02 1.26 4.87
CA THR A 33 16.91 2.41 4.75
C THR A 33 16.10 3.70 4.91
N ASP A 34 16.41 4.49 5.95
CA ASP A 34 15.81 5.83 6.13
C ASP A 34 16.35 6.76 5.05
N PRO A 35 15.51 7.28 4.13
CA PRO A 35 15.96 8.10 3.02
C PRO A 35 16.62 9.41 3.46
N ARG A 36 16.31 9.90 4.67
CA ARG A 36 16.90 11.14 5.20
C ARG A 36 18.34 10.98 5.69
N THR A 37 18.69 9.78 6.12
CA THR A 37 20.00 9.50 6.72
C THR A 37 20.86 8.53 5.94
N GLY A 38 20.25 7.78 5.00
CA GLY A 38 20.87 6.68 4.27
C GLY A 38 21.22 5.46 5.15
N ARG A 39 20.79 5.44 6.41
CA ARG A 39 21.11 4.37 7.36
C ARG A 39 20.00 3.34 7.42
N GLN A 40 20.38 2.08 7.61
CA GLN A 40 19.44 1.04 7.96
C GLN A 40 18.94 1.21 9.38
N ILE A 41 17.63 1.16 9.53
CA ILE A 41 16.95 1.30 10.82
C ILE A 41 15.89 0.21 10.99
N ARG A 42 15.51 -0.06 12.25
CA ARG A 42 14.43 -0.95 12.65
C ARG A 42 13.40 -0.16 13.43
N ARG A 43 12.37 0.29 12.75
CA ARG A 43 11.18 0.95 13.34
C ARG A 43 9.99 0.74 12.41
N PRO A 44 8.74 0.89 12.89
CA PRO A 44 7.56 0.79 12.03
C PRO A 44 7.66 1.71 10.80
N TYR A 45 7.71 1.08 9.63
CA TYR A 45 7.91 1.76 8.35
C TYR A 45 6.70 2.62 7.95
N TYR A 46 5.49 2.10 8.16
CA TYR A 46 4.24 2.76 7.72
C TYR A 46 3.71 3.80 8.72
N ARG A 47 4.40 4.04 9.83
CA ARG A 47 3.96 5.02 10.81
C ARG A 47 4.10 6.44 10.25
N ASN A 48 2.99 7.18 10.25
CA ASN A 48 2.89 8.55 9.71
C ASN A 48 3.23 8.66 8.21
N VAL A 49 3.01 7.60 7.44
CA VAL A 49 3.20 7.60 6.00
C VAL A 49 1.91 8.02 5.29
N LEU A 50 2.03 8.80 4.24
CA LEU A 50 0.90 9.35 3.50
C LEU A 50 0.30 8.34 2.51
N PHE A 51 -1.01 8.44 2.30
CA PHE A 51 -1.61 8.04 1.02
C PHE A 51 -1.35 9.17 0.03
N HIS A 52 -0.21 9.10 -0.65
CA HIS A 52 0.30 10.18 -1.50
C HIS A 52 -0.37 10.27 -2.87
N ARG A 53 -1.15 9.25 -3.27
CA ARG A 53 -1.89 9.22 -4.51
C ARG A 53 -3.25 8.56 -4.31
N VAL A 54 -4.33 9.29 -4.61
CA VAL A 54 -5.68 8.77 -4.51
C VAL A 54 -6.47 9.14 -5.77
N ILE A 55 -7.19 8.16 -6.33
CA ILE A 55 -7.97 8.35 -7.56
C ILE A 55 -9.34 7.70 -7.37
N PRO A 56 -10.44 8.48 -7.40
CA PRO A 56 -11.80 7.94 -7.33
C PRO A 56 -12.04 6.89 -8.41
N ASN A 57 -12.81 5.86 -8.09
CA ASN A 57 -13.12 4.74 -8.99
C ASN A 57 -11.91 3.96 -9.49
N PHE A 58 -10.75 4.11 -8.83
CA PHE A 58 -9.55 3.34 -9.16
C PHE A 58 -8.89 2.80 -7.89
N MET A 59 -8.08 3.59 -7.18
CA MET A 59 -7.33 3.09 -6.01
C MET A 59 -6.87 4.23 -5.09
N ILE A 60 -6.43 3.86 -3.89
CA ILE A 60 -5.60 4.70 -3.01
C ILE A 60 -4.22 4.05 -2.88
N GLN A 61 -3.15 4.82 -2.95
CA GLN A 61 -1.76 4.34 -2.90
C GLN A 61 -0.98 5.05 -1.80
N GLY A 62 -0.22 4.28 -1.04
CA GLY A 62 0.65 4.75 0.03
C GLY A 62 1.89 3.88 0.20
N GLY A 63 2.57 4.03 1.34
CA GLY A 63 3.75 3.21 1.65
C GLY A 63 5.08 3.78 1.16
N ASP A 64 5.11 5.09 0.85
CA ASP A 64 6.34 5.83 0.58
C ASP A 64 6.63 6.77 1.76
N PRO A 65 7.73 6.58 2.51
CA PRO A 65 8.08 7.46 3.63
C PRO A 65 8.32 8.92 3.24
N GLU A 66 8.67 9.18 1.98
CA GLU A 66 8.88 10.52 1.45
C GLU A 66 7.60 11.16 0.91
N GLY A 67 6.55 10.35 0.66
CA GLY A 67 5.27 10.81 0.12
C GLY A 67 5.35 11.36 -1.31
N THR A 68 6.40 11.03 -2.05
CA THR A 68 6.67 11.49 -3.42
C THR A 68 6.17 10.51 -4.49
N GLY A 69 5.96 9.26 -4.11
CA GLY A 69 5.72 8.13 -5.01
C GLY A 69 7.02 7.50 -5.53
N ALA A 70 8.17 8.08 -5.19
CA ALA A 70 9.48 7.59 -5.64
C ALA A 70 10.25 6.81 -4.56
N GLY A 71 9.88 6.97 -3.29
CA GLY A 71 10.56 6.36 -2.16
C GLY A 71 10.20 4.89 -1.93
N GLY A 72 10.99 4.26 -1.05
CA GLY A 72 10.80 2.85 -0.69
C GLY A 72 11.73 2.44 0.45
N PRO A 73 11.77 1.14 0.78
CA PRO A 73 12.53 0.63 1.92
C PRO A 73 14.04 0.46 1.65
N GLY A 74 14.52 0.78 0.44
CA GLY A 74 15.91 0.64 0.04
C GLY A 74 16.28 -0.75 -0.52
N TYR A 75 15.28 -1.57 -0.84
CA TYR A 75 15.41 -2.87 -1.51
C TYR A 75 14.17 -3.16 -2.35
N THR A 76 14.28 -4.16 -3.21
CA THR A 76 13.15 -4.73 -3.96
C THR A 76 13.10 -6.25 -3.79
N PHE A 77 11.95 -6.85 -4.09
CA PHE A 77 11.75 -8.29 -4.12
C PHE A 77 10.80 -8.70 -5.25
N ASP A 78 10.78 -9.98 -5.57
CA ASP A 78 10.09 -10.52 -6.73
C ASP A 78 8.56 -10.50 -6.60
N ASP A 79 7.88 -10.60 -7.73
CA ASP A 79 6.43 -10.69 -7.78
C ASP A 79 5.95 -12.06 -7.32
N GLU A 80 4.83 -12.06 -6.57
CA GLU A 80 4.08 -13.26 -6.20
C GLU A 80 2.68 -13.16 -6.84
N ILE A 81 2.55 -13.68 -8.06
CA ILE A 81 1.30 -13.65 -8.82
C ILE A 81 0.55 -14.96 -8.63
N SER A 82 -0.54 -14.92 -7.86
CA SER A 82 -1.42 -16.08 -7.67
C SER A 82 -2.61 -16.04 -8.63
N PRO A 83 -2.97 -17.15 -9.27
CA PRO A 83 -4.17 -17.25 -10.10
C PRO A 83 -5.47 -17.21 -9.27
N ASN A 84 -5.37 -17.39 -7.95
CA ASN A 84 -6.51 -17.41 -7.03
C ASN A 84 -7.09 -16.02 -6.74
N HIS A 85 -6.32 -14.95 -7.00
CA HIS A 85 -6.70 -13.60 -6.67
C HIS A 85 -6.70 -12.70 -7.91
N ARG A 86 -7.69 -11.81 -7.97
CA ARG A 86 -7.88 -10.85 -9.08
C ARG A 86 -8.31 -9.49 -8.56
N HIS A 87 -8.01 -8.45 -9.32
CA HIS A 87 -8.49 -7.08 -9.08
C HIS A 87 -9.93 -6.91 -9.59
N ASN A 88 -10.84 -7.80 -9.20
CA ASN A 88 -12.22 -7.87 -9.71
C ASN A 88 -13.26 -7.17 -8.82
N LYS A 89 -12.84 -6.55 -7.73
CA LYS A 89 -13.72 -5.85 -6.77
C LYS A 89 -12.96 -4.74 -6.04
N PRO A 90 -13.66 -3.80 -5.37
CA PRO A 90 -13.01 -2.89 -4.44
C PRO A 90 -12.45 -3.65 -3.22
N GLY A 91 -11.44 -3.08 -2.57
CA GLY A 91 -10.81 -3.60 -1.35
C GLY A 91 -9.66 -4.57 -1.58
N ILE A 92 -9.22 -4.83 -2.81
CA ILE A 92 -8.04 -5.65 -3.08
C ILE A 92 -6.79 -4.86 -2.75
N VAL A 93 -5.88 -5.48 -1.98
CA VAL A 93 -4.62 -4.90 -1.54
C VAL A 93 -3.46 -5.53 -2.31
N SER A 94 -2.71 -4.70 -3.02
CA SER A 94 -1.63 -5.13 -3.91
C SER A 94 -0.39 -4.26 -3.74
N MET A 95 0.78 -4.83 -4.06
CA MET A 95 2.02 -4.06 -4.11
C MET A 95 2.05 -3.14 -5.33
N ALA A 96 2.44 -1.90 -5.12
CA ALA A 96 2.84 -1.01 -6.21
C ALA A 96 4.27 -1.36 -6.63
N ASN A 97 4.52 -1.32 -7.94
CA ASN A 97 5.83 -1.61 -8.51
C ASN A 97 6.18 -0.67 -9.68
N ARG A 98 7.39 -0.77 -10.21
CA ARG A 98 7.89 -0.02 -11.37
C ARG A 98 8.27 -0.96 -12.51
N GLY A 99 7.57 -2.05 -12.65
CA GLY A 99 7.82 -3.14 -13.57
C GLY A 99 8.00 -4.46 -12.81
N PRO A 100 8.20 -5.57 -13.52
CA PRO A 100 8.32 -6.90 -12.91
C PRO A 100 9.41 -6.96 -11.83
N ASN A 101 9.13 -7.63 -10.71
CA ASN A 101 10.09 -7.92 -9.65
C ASN A 101 10.71 -6.67 -9.01
N THR A 102 9.90 -5.61 -8.82
CA THR A 102 10.34 -4.36 -8.19
C THR A 102 9.46 -3.96 -7.00
N ASN A 103 8.88 -4.93 -6.31
CA ASN A 103 8.11 -4.68 -5.10
C ASN A 103 9.00 -4.12 -3.99
N GLY A 104 8.48 -3.22 -3.18
CA GLY A 104 9.23 -2.62 -2.07
C GLY A 104 8.34 -2.39 -0.85
N GLY A 105 8.03 -1.13 -0.56
CA GLY A 105 7.16 -0.75 0.56
C GLY A 105 5.84 -0.13 0.13
N GLN A 106 5.72 0.32 -1.12
CA GLN A 106 4.49 0.95 -1.59
C GLN A 106 3.42 -0.09 -1.94
N PHE A 107 2.18 0.24 -1.60
CA PHE A 107 1.01 -0.58 -1.87
C PHE A 107 -0.17 0.27 -2.30
N PHE A 108 -1.17 -0.36 -2.90
CA PHE A 108 -2.44 0.28 -3.22
C PHE A 108 -3.63 -0.59 -2.79
N ILE A 109 -4.77 0.06 -2.62
CA ILE A 109 -6.04 -0.60 -2.33
C ILE A 109 -7.04 -0.17 -3.39
N THR A 110 -7.63 -1.12 -4.11
CA THR A 110 -8.63 -0.83 -5.15
C THR A 110 -9.91 -0.29 -4.52
N VAL A 111 -10.59 0.65 -5.22
CA VAL A 111 -11.93 1.12 -4.86
C VAL A 111 -12.97 0.80 -5.93
N ALA A 112 -12.55 0.09 -6.97
CA ALA A 112 -13.39 -0.49 -8.03
C ALA A 112 -12.70 -1.74 -8.58
N ALA A 113 -13.39 -2.50 -9.45
CA ALA A 113 -12.78 -3.59 -10.20
C ALA A 113 -11.85 -3.05 -11.28
N TYR A 114 -10.63 -3.64 -11.40
CA TYR A 114 -9.61 -3.24 -12.37
C TYR A 114 -8.84 -4.46 -12.91
N PRO A 115 -9.47 -5.34 -13.70
CA PRO A 115 -8.86 -6.59 -14.16
C PRO A 115 -7.59 -6.41 -15.00
N SER A 116 -7.37 -5.22 -15.58
CA SER A 116 -6.15 -4.91 -16.35
C SER A 116 -4.87 -4.91 -15.49
N LEU A 117 -4.99 -4.92 -14.15
CA LEU A 117 -3.89 -5.03 -13.20
C LEU A 117 -3.51 -6.49 -12.92
N ASP A 118 -4.35 -7.45 -13.28
CA ASP A 118 -4.10 -8.87 -13.04
C ASP A 118 -2.81 -9.34 -13.75
N GLY A 119 -2.05 -10.18 -13.07
CA GLY A 119 -0.77 -10.70 -13.57
C GLY A 119 0.41 -9.72 -13.55
N LYS A 120 0.22 -8.49 -13.05
CA LYS A 120 1.25 -7.44 -13.02
C LYS A 120 1.62 -6.96 -11.63
N TYR A 121 0.74 -7.20 -10.66
CA TYR A 121 0.88 -6.72 -9.29
C TYR A 121 0.57 -7.84 -8.31
N SER A 122 1.44 -8.03 -7.31
CA SER A 122 1.28 -9.05 -6.27
C SER A 122 0.11 -8.67 -5.37
N ILE A 123 -0.98 -9.43 -5.45
CA ILE A 123 -2.13 -9.30 -4.55
C ILE A 123 -1.79 -10.05 -3.26
N PHE A 124 -1.81 -9.37 -2.13
CA PHE A 124 -1.43 -9.98 -0.85
C PHE A 124 -2.48 -9.86 0.25
N GLY A 125 -3.65 -9.27 -0.05
CA GLY A 125 -4.73 -9.18 0.92
C GLY A 125 -6.00 -8.54 0.36
N GLU A 126 -7.01 -8.46 1.23
CA GLU A 126 -8.25 -7.75 0.97
C GLU A 126 -8.75 -7.04 2.22
N VAL A 127 -9.45 -5.92 2.02
CA VAL A 127 -10.12 -5.19 3.10
C VAL A 127 -11.39 -5.95 3.47
N VAL A 128 -11.48 -6.38 4.73
CA VAL A 128 -12.63 -7.14 5.27
C VAL A 128 -13.55 -6.28 6.13
N GLU A 129 -13.04 -5.16 6.67
CA GLU A 129 -13.81 -4.18 7.42
C GLU A 129 -13.38 -2.76 7.05
N GLY A 130 -14.29 -1.80 7.10
CA GLY A 130 -13.99 -0.38 6.89
C GLY A 130 -13.75 0.01 5.42
N LEU A 131 -14.22 -0.77 4.45
CA LEU A 131 -14.08 -0.46 3.03
C LEU A 131 -14.66 0.93 2.67
N ASN A 132 -15.72 1.36 3.34
CA ASN A 132 -16.30 2.69 3.15
C ASN A 132 -15.31 3.81 3.47
N ASN A 133 -14.41 3.62 4.45
CA ASN A 133 -13.36 4.59 4.76
C ASN A 133 -12.34 4.66 3.62
N VAL A 134 -11.96 3.52 3.05
CA VAL A 134 -11.05 3.45 1.88
C VAL A 134 -11.66 4.17 0.68
N ILE A 135 -12.96 3.92 0.40
CA ILE A 135 -13.69 4.59 -0.68
C ILE A 135 -13.79 6.10 -0.43
N ALA A 136 -14.05 6.52 0.81
CA ALA A 136 -14.10 7.93 1.17
C ALA A 136 -12.75 8.62 0.98
N ILE A 137 -11.63 7.96 1.33
CA ILE A 137 -10.29 8.47 1.09
C ILE A 137 -10.03 8.70 -0.39
N SER A 138 -10.50 7.82 -1.28
CA SER A 138 -10.30 7.97 -2.72
C SER A 138 -10.97 9.22 -3.32
N LYS A 139 -11.96 9.77 -2.62
CA LYS A 139 -12.79 10.92 -3.08
C LYS A 139 -12.36 12.27 -2.50
N VAL A 140 -11.32 12.31 -1.68
CA VAL A 140 -10.85 13.59 -1.11
C VAL A 140 -10.32 14.51 -2.22
N PRO A 141 -10.43 15.85 -2.07
CA PRO A 141 -9.85 16.78 -3.02
C PRO A 141 -8.34 16.56 -3.19
N THR A 142 -7.88 16.55 -4.44
CA THR A 142 -6.48 16.29 -4.80
C THR A 142 -5.88 17.46 -5.60
N THR A 143 -4.57 17.40 -5.82
CA THR A 143 -3.82 18.30 -6.71
C THR A 143 -4.16 18.10 -8.19
N GLY A 144 -4.90 17.02 -8.51
CA GLY A 144 -5.22 16.61 -9.88
C GLY A 144 -4.04 15.92 -10.59
N PRO A 145 -4.27 15.49 -11.86
CA PRO A 145 -3.27 14.70 -12.61
C PRO A 145 -1.95 15.45 -12.88
N GLY A 146 -1.99 16.78 -12.93
CA GLY A 146 -0.81 17.62 -13.12
C GLY A 146 -0.08 18.04 -11.84
N GLY A 147 -0.53 17.56 -10.67
CA GLY A 147 0.14 17.85 -9.39
C GLY A 147 1.44 17.06 -9.21
N ASN A 148 2.25 17.47 -8.24
CA ASN A 148 3.48 16.79 -7.89
C ASN A 148 3.49 16.47 -6.38
N PRO A 149 3.31 15.18 -5.98
CA PRO A 149 2.93 14.07 -6.86
C PRO A 149 1.51 14.21 -7.42
N ALA A 150 1.26 13.57 -8.57
CA ALA A 150 -0.05 13.60 -9.21
C ALA A 150 -1.14 12.99 -8.30
N ASN A 151 -2.31 13.63 -8.27
CA ASN A 151 -3.45 13.20 -7.45
C ASN A 151 -3.14 13.04 -5.94
N LYS A 152 -2.22 13.84 -5.41
CA LYS A 152 -1.98 13.92 -3.97
C LYS A 152 -3.19 14.56 -3.28
N PRO A 153 -3.69 14.00 -2.14
CA PRO A 153 -4.70 14.68 -1.33
C PRO A 153 -4.24 16.07 -0.92
N ARG A 154 -5.12 17.06 -1.04
CA ARG A 154 -4.85 18.46 -0.60
C ARG A 154 -4.75 18.57 0.92
N THR A 155 -5.46 17.69 1.64
CA THR A 155 -5.30 17.50 3.08
C THR A 155 -4.71 16.11 3.28
N ASP A 156 -3.60 16.02 4.00
CA ASP A 156 -2.89 14.77 4.19
C ASP A 156 -3.77 13.68 4.80
N VAL A 157 -3.78 12.52 4.18
CA VAL A 157 -4.37 11.28 4.70
C VAL A 157 -3.24 10.40 5.15
N VAL A 158 -3.11 10.25 6.47
CA VAL A 158 -1.95 9.61 7.10
C VAL A 158 -2.33 8.24 7.64
N ALA A 159 -1.48 7.25 7.41
CA ALA A 159 -1.49 5.99 8.14
C ALA A 159 -0.87 6.24 9.53
N LEU A 160 -1.70 6.29 10.57
CA LEU A 160 -1.25 6.60 11.93
C LEU A 160 -0.50 5.42 12.55
N VAL A 161 -1.08 4.24 12.47
CA VAL A 161 -0.52 2.98 12.95
C VAL A 161 -1.04 1.86 12.06
N MET A 162 -0.16 0.99 11.60
CA MET A 162 -0.54 -0.31 11.07
C MET A 162 -0.17 -1.36 12.13
N LEU A 163 -1.18 -1.99 12.71
CA LEU A 163 -1.00 -3.17 13.53
C LEU A 163 -1.28 -4.37 12.62
N ALA A 164 -0.34 -5.29 12.52
CA ALA A 164 -0.62 -6.57 11.90
C ALA A 164 -1.60 -7.32 12.81
N ALA A 165 -2.79 -7.61 12.30
CA ALA A 165 -3.68 -8.55 12.97
C ALA A 165 -3.01 -9.93 12.93
N LEU A 166 -2.92 -10.59 14.08
CA LEU A 166 -2.50 -11.97 14.15
C LEU A 166 -3.43 -12.83 13.28
N PRO A 167 -2.92 -13.87 12.63
CA PRO A 167 -3.78 -14.81 11.91
C PRO A 167 -4.81 -15.41 12.87
N PHE A 168 -6.07 -15.39 12.47
CA PHE A 168 -7.15 -16.13 13.12
C PHE A 168 -7.04 -17.60 12.81
#